data_9929bfc4e00d84f26828516162b0aaf6
#
_entry.id   9929bfc4e00d84f26828516162b0aaf6
#
_cell.length_a   1.000
_cell.length_b   1.000
_cell.length_c   1.000
_cell.angle_alpha   90.00
_cell.angle_beta   90.00
_cell.angle_gamma   90.00
#
_symmetry.space_group_name_H-M   'P 1'
#
loop_
_entity.id
_entity.type
_entity.pdbx_description
1 polymer ?
#
loop_
_entity_poly.entity_id
_entity_poly.type
_entity_poly.pdbx_seq_one_letter_code
_entity_poly.pdbx_strand_id
1 'polypeptide(L)'
;MRIERIVDAAAVHLAADLFDAPPLAAATERFLADPTHHLLLAYDEAGRAVGMISGVETTHPDKGTEMFVYELGVAPAARLQGVATELVRTLADIARKSGCYGMWVATEPDNEAAKATYRKAGANEEAPFVLLSWDLTTEDRP
;
A
#
# COMPACT_ATOMS: atom_id res chain seq x y z
N MET A 1 -5.50 0.26 18.19
CA MET A 1 -5.01 0.72 16.86
C MET A 1 -6.22 1.08 16.01
N ARG A 2 -6.13 2.19 15.29
CA ARG A 2 -7.19 2.68 14.41
C ARG A 2 -6.63 2.78 12.98
N ILE A 3 -7.37 2.28 12.00
CA ILE A 3 -7.00 2.39 10.59
C ILE A 3 -7.98 3.30 9.88
N GLU A 4 -7.47 4.29 9.15
CA GLU A 4 -8.27 5.25 8.41
C GLU A 4 -7.85 5.34 6.95
N ARG A 5 -8.82 5.48 6.06
CA ARG A 5 -8.58 5.84 4.68
C ARG A 5 -8.32 7.34 4.61
N ILE A 6 -7.21 7.70 3.99
CA ILE A 6 -6.73 9.09 3.97
C ILE A 6 -7.16 9.78 2.69
N VAL A 7 -7.71 10.99 2.86
CA VAL A 7 -8.17 11.83 1.74
C VAL A 7 -7.56 13.23 1.80
N ASP A 8 -6.67 13.50 2.72
CA ASP A 8 -6.17 14.85 3.04
C ASP A 8 -4.64 14.84 3.06
N ALA A 9 -4.04 15.82 2.38
CA ALA A 9 -2.59 15.93 2.22
C ALA A 9 -1.86 16.16 3.55
N ALA A 10 -2.49 16.82 4.51
CA ALA A 10 -1.87 17.07 5.81
C ALA A 10 -1.56 15.75 6.53
N ALA A 11 -2.46 14.78 6.46
CA ALA A 11 -2.24 13.46 7.06
C ALA A 11 -1.07 12.73 6.39
N VAL A 12 -0.92 12.87 5.07
CA VAL A 12 0.23 12.29 4.34
C VAL A 12 1.53 12.90 4.82
N HIS A 13 1.60 14.21 4.98
CA HIS A 13 2.80 14.89 5.45
C HIS A 13 3.16 14.50 6.89
N LEU A 14 2.19 14.35 7.76
CA LEU A 14 2.43 13.91 9.14
C LEU A 14 2.95 12.47 9.22
N ALA A 15 2.66 11.66 8.21
CA ALA A 15 3.08 10.27 8.11
C ALA A 15 4.29 10.08 7.17
N ALA A 16 4.99 11.16 6.82
CA ALA A 16 6.04 11.15 5.79
C ALA A 16 7.11 10.08 6.02
N ASP A 17 7.48 9.82 7.27
CA ASP A 17 8.53 8.86 7.61
C ASP A 17 8.15 7.40 7.34
N LEU A 18 6.88 7.13 7.07
CA LEU A 18 6.42 5.76 6.73
C LEU A 18 6.64 5.41 5.26
N PHE A 19 6.89 6.40 4.41
CA PHE A 19 7.13 6.19 2.98
C PHE A 19 8.62 5.98 2.71
N ASP A 20 8.93 5.28 1.62
CA ASP A 20 10.32 5.04 1.19
C ASP A 20 11.05 6.33 0.83
N ALA A 21 10.32 7.34 0.37
CA ALA A 21 10.86 8.65 -0.01
C ALA A 21 9.90 9.75 0.44
N PRO A 22 10.38 11.01 0.58
CA PRO A 22 9.50 12.11 0.96
C PRO A 22 8.34 12.28 -0.02
N PRO A 23 7.10 12.44 0.47
CA PRO A 23 5.96 12.69 -0.40
C PRO A 23 6.13 13.95 -1.24
N LEU A 24 5.75 13.85 -2.53
CA LEU A 24 5.78 14.95 -3.48
C LEU A 24 4.42 15.63 -3.48
N ALA A 25 4.38 16.96 -3.38
CA ALA A 25 3.12 17.71 -3.24
C ALA A 25 2.15 17.46 -4.40
N ALA A 26 2.61 17.59 -5.64
CA ALA A 26 1.75 17.40 -6.81
C ALA A 26 1.26 15.95 -6.95
N ALA A 27 2.14 14.98 -6.70
CA ALA A 27 1.78 13.57 -6.76
C ALA A 27 0.79 13.20 -5.65
N THR A 28 0.95 13.76 -4.45
CA THR A 28 0.03 13.56 -3.34
C THR A 28 -1.37 14.06 -3.68
N GLU A 29 -1.48 15.27 -4.22
CA GLU A 29 -2.76 15.83 -4.63
C GLU A 29 -3.45 14.95 -5.69
N ARG A 30 -2.71 14.55 -6.70
CA ARG A 30 -3.24 13.71 -7.77
C ARG A 30 -3.66 12.33 -7.25
N PHE A 31 -2.88 11.75 -6.36
CA PHE A 31 -3.22 10.48 -5.73
C PHE A 31 -4.53 10.58 -4.94
N LEU A 32 -4.64 11.57 -4.07
CA LEU A 32 -5.81 11.72 -3.20
C LEU A 32 -7.08 12.10 -3.97
N ALA A 33 -6.95 12.75 -5.13
CA ALA A 33 -8.10 13.12 -5.95
C ALA A 33 -8.69 11.93 -6.73
N ASP A 34 -7.95 10.83 -6.85
CA ASP A 34 -8.39 9.67 -7.63
C ASP A 34 -9.06 8.64 -6.70
N PRO A 35 -10.35 8.36 -6.88
CA PRO A 35 -11.07 7.44 -6.00
C PRO A 35 -10.62 5.98 -6.12
N THR A 36 -9.84 5.64 -7.16
CA THR A 36 -9.29 4.29 -7.34
C THR A 36 -7.93 4.11 -6.65
N HIS A 37 -7.36 5.17 -6.12
CA HIS A 37 -6.12 5.15 -5.36
C HIS A 37 -6.44 5.19 -3.88
N HIS A 38 -5.91 4.23 -3.12
CA HIS A 38 -6.22 4.06 -1.71
C HIS A 38 -4.98 4.20 -0.86
N LEU A 39 -5.07 4.99 0.19
CA LEU A 39 -4.04 5.08 1.22
C LEU A 39 -4.71 4.86 2.57
N LEU A 40 -4.20 3.90 3.33
CA LEU A 40 -4.63 3.65 4.70
C LEU A 40 -3.49 3.95 5.65
N LEU A 41 -3.80 4.64 6.74
CA LEU A 41 -2.87 4.85 7.84
C LEU A 41 -3.37 4.14 9.08
N ALA A 42 -2.47 3.49 9.79
CA ALA A 42 -2.73 2.93 11.11
C ALA A 42 -2.20 3.89 12.16
N TYR A 43 -3.03 4.20 13.14
CA TYR A 43 -2.68 5.11 14.24
C TYR A 43 -2.63 4.36 15.56
N ASP A 44 -1.64 4.68 16.38
CA ASP A 44 -1.56 4.15 17.74
C ASP A 44 -2.53 4.89 18.69
N GLU A 45 -2.53 4.51 19.95
CA GLU A 45 -3.41 5.13 20.95
C GLU A 45 -3.09 6.60 21.21
N ALA A 46 -1.85 7.01 20.95
CA ALA A 46 -1.43 8.40 21.08
C ALA A 46 -1.79 9.25 19.83
N GLY A 47 -2.38 8.63 18.81
CA GLY A 47 -2.75 9.32 17.57
C GLY A 47 -1.62 9.51 16.59
N ARG A 48 -0.51 8.77 16.75
CA ARG A 48 0.62 8.82 15.81
C ARG A 48 0.43 7.78 14.72
N ALA A 49 0.73 8.15 13.47
CA ALA A 49 0.73 7.21 12.36
C ALA A 49 1.90 6.25 12.53
N VAL A 50 1.63 4.96 12.61
CA VAL A 50 2.62 3.90 12.83
C VAL A 50 2.70 2.90 11.69
N GLY A 51 1.80 2.97 10.72
CA GLY A 51 1.82 2.11 9.55
C GLY A 51 1.05 2.71 8.40
N MET A 52 1.41 2.30 7.18
CA MET A 52 0.71 2.74 5.97
C MET A 52 0.67 1.60 4.96
N ILE A 53 -0.38 1.59 4.16
CA ILE A 53 -0.48 0.77 2.96
C ILE A 53 -1.13 1.58 1.86
N SER A 54 -0.65 1.43 0.64
CA SER A 54 -1.30 2.00 -0.53
C SER A 54 -1.67 0.92 -1.52
N GLY A 55 -2.78 1.16 -2.23
CA GLY A 55 -3.27 0.25 -3.25
C GLY A 55 -3.93 1.02 -4.38
N VAL A 56 -3.91 0.42 -5.56
CA VAL A 56 -4.48 1.00 -6.77
C VAL A 56 -5.40 -0.02 -7.42
N GLU A 57 -6.61 0.40 -7.76
CA GLU A 57 -7.52 -0.44 -8.55
C GLU A 57 -7.13 -0.35 -10.02
N THR A 58 -6.87 -1.49 -10.62
CA THR A 58 -6.57 -1.58 -12.05
C THR A 58 -7.69 -2.33 -12.76
N THR A 59 -8.23 -1.74 -13.82
CA THR A 59 -9.35 -2.31 -14.57
C THR A 59 -8.92 -2.66 -15.98
N HIS A 60 -9.30 -3.85 -16.43
CA HIS A 60 -9.02 -4.30 -17.79
C HIS A 60 -10.32 -4.83 -18.44
N PRO A 61 -10.51 -4.61 -19.75
CA PRO A 61 -11.77 -4.95 -20.40
C PRO A 61 -12.19 -6.41 -20.28
N ASP A 62 -11.23 -7.34 -20.32
CA ASP A 62 -11.54 -8.76 -20.30
C ASP A 62 -11.44 -9.40 -18.91
N LYS A 63 -10.87 -8.69 -17.92
CA LYS A 63 -10.60 -9.28 -16.61
C LYS A 63 -11.36 -8.63 -15.46
N GLY A 64 -11.83 -7.40 -15.64
CA GLY A 64 -12.46 -6.65 -14.57
C GLY A 64 -11.45 -5.85 -13.77
N THR A 65 -11.69 -5.73 -12.47
CA THR A 65 -10.88 -4.87 -11.58
C THR A 65 -10.19 -5.68 -10.52
N GLU A 66 -8.92 -5.37 -10.29
CA GLU A 66 -8.15 -5.95 -9.18
C GLU A 66 -7.41 -4.86 -8.42
N MET A 67 -7.07 -5.14 -7.17
CA MET A 67 -6.30 -4.22 -6.33
C MET A 67 -4.83 -4.59 -6.40
N PHE A 68 -3.99 -3.62 -6.76
CA PHE A 68 -2.54 -3.76 -6.68
C PHE A 68 -2.04 -3.08 -5.42
N VAL A 69 -1.39 -3.82 -4.53
CA VAL A 69 -0.74 -3.28 -3.33
C VAL A 69 0.60 -2.68 -3.76
N TYR A 70 0.78 -1.38 -3.56
CA TYR A 70 1.98 -0.70 -4.05
C TYR A 70 3.05 -0.55 -2.97
N GLU A 71 2.68 -0.03 -1.80
CA GLU A 71 3.66 0.23 -0.74
C GLU A 71 3.07 -0.15 0.62
N LEU A 72 3.90 -0.73 1.48
CA LEU A 72 3.53 -1.09 2.85
C LEU A 72 4.70 -0.73 3.75
N GLY A 73 4.44 0.09 4.75
CA GLY A 73 5.46 0.52 5.70
C GLY A 73 4.94 0.51 7.12
N VAL A 74 5.79 0.10 8.06
CA VAL A 74 5.48 0.12 9.50
C VAL A 74 6.65 0.74 10.24
N ALA A 75 6.36 1.68 11.14
CA ALA A 75 7.39 2.32 11.96
C ALA A 75 8.16 1.26 12.74
N PRO A 76 9.50 1.39 12.88
CA PRO A 76 10.30 0.38 13.54
C PRO A 76 9.81 -0.01 14.94
N ALA A 77 9.36 0.95 15.73
CA ALA A 77 8.86 0.71 17.08
C ALA A 77 7.51 -0.03 17.11
N ALA A 78 6.79 -0.07 15.99
CA ALA A 78 5.48 -0.72 15.89
C ALA A 78 5.52 -2.07 15.18
N ARG A 79 6.69 -2.55 14.81
CA ARG A 79 6.86 -3.83 14.11
C ARG A 79 6.55 -5.00 15.03
N LEU A 80 6.20 -6.14 14.43
CA LEU A 80 5.86 -7.39 15.13
C LEU A 80 4.64 -7.29 16.05
N GLN A 81 3.77 -6.32 15.79
CA GLN A 81 2.53 -6.08 16.56
C GLN A 81 1.27 -6.29 15.72
N GLY A 82 1.40 -6.84 14.54
CA GLY A 82 0.26 -7.13 13.66
C GLY A 82 -0.24 -5.94 12.84
N VAL A 83 0.43 -4.80 12.88
CA VAL A 83 0.01 -3.58 12.15
C VAL A 83 -0.06 -3.84 10.65
N ALA A 84 1.01 -4.40 10.07
CA ALA A 84 1.06 -4.68 8.62
C ALA A 84 -0.05 -5.65 8.21
N THR A 85 -0.25 -6.71 8.95
CA THR A 85 -1.29 -7.71 8.66
C THR A 85 -2.69 -7.07 8.66
N GLU A 86 -2.98 -6.23 9.64
CA GLU A 86 -4.28 -5.55 9.72
C GLU A 86 -4.47 -4.54 8.59
N LEU A 87 -3.42 -3.85 8.18
CA LEU A 87 -3.47 -2.95 7.02
C LEU A 87 -3.80 -3.72 5.74
N VAL A 88 -3.14 -4.86 5.52
CA VAL A 88 -3.41 -5.70 4.35
C VAL A 88 -4.84 -6.21 4.36
N ARG A 89 -5.32 -6.70 5.50
CA ARG A 89 -6.70 -7.19 5.64
C ARG A 89 -7.72 -6.09 5.38
N THR A 90 -7.48 -4.90 5.90
CA THR A 90 -8.38 -3.75 5.69
C THR A 90 -8.43 -3.35 4.22
N LEU A 91 -7.28 -3.32 3.54
CA LEU A 91 -7.24 -3.03 2.10
C LEU A 91 -7.98 -4.11 1.30
N ALA A 92 -7.84 -5.37 1.68
CA ALA A 92 -8.57 -6.47 1.04
C ALA A 92 -10.09 -6.30 1.18
N ASP A 93 -10.55 -5.85 2.35
CA ASP A 93 -11.97 -5.59 2.56
C ASP A 93 -12.48 -4.44 1.67
N ILE A 94 -11.67 -3.38 1.53
CA ILE A 94 -11.98 -2.29 0.61
C ILE A 94 -12.04 -2.80 -0.83
N ALA A 95 -11.08 -3.63 -1.23
CA ALA A 95 -11.04 -4.22 -2.56
C ALA A 95 -12.31 -5.03 -2.85
N ARG A 96 -12.75 -5.86 -1.92
CA ARG A 96 -14.00 -6.63 -2.06
C ARG A 96 -15.20 -5.70 -2.23
N LYS A 97 -15.31 -4.67 -1.41
CA LYS A 97 -16.41 -3.70 -1.48
C LYS A 97 -16.40 -2.89 -2.77
N SER A 98 -15.23 -2.67 -3.34
CA SER A 98 -15.08 -1.96 -4.62
C SER A 98 -15.32 -2.85 -5.84
N GLY A 99 -15.58 -4.14 -5.63
CA GLY A 99 -15.84 -5.07 -6.73
C GLY A 99 -14.59 -5.68 -7.35
N CYS A 100 -13.44 -5.61 -6.67
CA CYS A 100 -12.22 -6.26 -7.15
C CYS A 100 -12.36 -7.78 -7.05
N TYR A 101 -11.96 -8.49 -8.14
CA TYR A 101 -11.95 -9.96 -8.12
C TYR A 101 -10.72 -10.53 -7.41
N GLY A 102 -9.70 -9.73 -7.21
CA GLY A 102 -8.47 -10.16 -6.56
C GLY A 102 -7.62 -9.00 -6.10
N MET A 103 -6.57 -9.34 -5.38
CA MET A 103 -5.57 -8.39 -4.92
C MET A 103 -4.20 -9.06 -5.02
N TRP A 104 -3.18 -8.31 -5.45
CA TRP A 104 -1.85 -8.86 -5.60
C TRP A 104 -0.78 -7.87 -5.17
N VAL A 105 0.38 -8.42 -4.82
CA VAL A 105 1.57 -7.68 -4.42
C VAL A 105 2.78 -8.45 -4.89
N ALA A 106 3.86 -7.74 -5.19
CA ALA A 106 5.15 -8.36 -5.51
C ALA A 106 6.18 -7.94 -4.45
N THR A 107 7.04 -8.86 -4.08
CA THR A 107 8.16 -8.59 -3.20
C THR A 107 9.35 -9.42 -3.62
N GLU A 108 10.54 -9.11 -3.09
CA GLU A 108 11.74 -9.89 -3.38
C GLU A 108 11.59 -11.32 -2.86
N PRO A 109 12.08 -12.33 -3.60
CA PRO A 109 11.93 -13.74 -3.19
C PRO A 109 12.51 -14.06 -1.83
N ASP A 110 13.54 -13.34 -1.40
CA ASP A 110 14.21 -13.56 -0.12
C ASP A 110 13.69 -12.65 1.01
N ASN A 111 12.67 -11.86 0.75
CA ASN A 111 12.05 -11.04 1.79
C ASN A 111 11.05 -11.89 2.61
N GLU A 112 11.60 -12.68 3.53
CA GLU A 112 10.80 -13.61 4.33
C GLU A 112 9.80 -12.90 5.25
N ALA A 113 10.16 -11.74 5.78
CA ALA A 113 9.27 -10.97 6.64
C ALA A 113 8.01 -10.50 5.89
N ALA A 114 8.20 -9.95 4.69
CA ALA A 114 7.08 -9.51 3.85
C ALA A 114 6.21 -10.70 3.44
N LYS A 115 6.83 -11.79 3.00
CA LYS A 115 6.11 -13.01 2.59
C LYS A 115 5.27 -13.56 3.74
N ALA A 116 5.84 -13.61 4.94
CA ALA A 116 5.12 -14.08 6.12
C ALA A 116 3.90 -13.18 6.44
N THR A 117 4.07 -11.88 6.35
CA THR A 117 2.99 -10.91 6.57
C THR A 117 1.84 -11.12 5.58
N TYR A 118 2.15 -11.22 4.29
CA TYR A 118 1.13 -11.41 3.26
C TYR A 118 0.42 -12.75 3.39
N ARG A 119 1.16 -13.83 3.66
CA ARG A 119 0.55 -15.16 3.90
C ARG A 119 -0.37 -15.13 5.11
N LYS A 120 0.03 -14.49 6.20
CA LYS A 120 -0.78 -14.36 7.41
C LYS A 120 -2.09 -13.60 7.12
N ALA A 121 -2.05 -12.66 6.20
CA ALA A 121 -3.22 -11.92 5.76
C ALA A 121 -4.05 -12.65 4.70
N GLY A 122 -3.67 -13.86 4.31
CA GLY A 122 -4.45 -14.71 3.42
C GLY A 122 -3.92 -14.87 2.00
N ALA A 123 -2.75 -14.30 1.67
CA ALA A 123 -2.19 -14.42 0.35
C ALA A 123 -1.61 -15.81 0.08
N ASN A 124 -1.68 -16.26 -1.16
CA ASN A 124 -1.01 -17.44 -1.66
C ASN A 124 0.20 -17.00 -2.48
N GLU A 125 1.33 -17.66 -2.27
CA GLU A 125 2.50 -17.41 -3.09
C GLU A 125 2.33 -18.14 -4.43
N GLU A 126 2.46 -17.39 -5.52
CA GLU A 126 2.33 -17.93 -6.87
C GLU A 126 3.70 -18.13 -7.51
N ALA A 127 3.71 -18.67 -8.73
CA ALA A 127 4.94 -18.94 -9.46
C ALA A 127 5.76 -17.66 -9.64
N PRO A 128 7.10 -17.75 -9.58
CA PRO A 128 7.95 -16.57 -9.73
C PRO A 128 7.84 -15.96 -11.13
N PHE A 129 7.99 -14.64 -11.20
CA PHE A 129 8.06 -13.91 -12.46
C PHE A 129 9.17 -12.86 -12.37
N VAL A 130 9.56 -12.32 -13.52
CA VAL A 130 10.65 -11.35 -13.62
C VAL A 130 10.06 -9.95 -13.74
N LEU A 131 10.58 -9.02 -12.95
CA LEU A 131 10.26 -7.60 -13.10
C LEU A 131 11.16 -6.99 -14.16
N LEU A 132 10.57 -6.39 -15.19
CA LEU A 132 11.28 -5.65 -16.23
C LEU A 132 10.81 -4.19 -16.15
N SER A 133 11.74 -3.25 -16.17
CA SER A 133 11.41 -1.84 -16.01
C SER A 133 12.12 -0.98 -17.04
N TRP A 134 11.54 0.20 -17.31
CA TRP A 134 12.13 1.22 -18.17
C TRP A 134 12.29 2.49 -17.36
N ASP A 135 13.46 3.11 -17.44
CA ASP A 135 13.64 4.47 -16.95
C ASP A 135 13.23 5.43 -18.06
N LEU A 136 12.10 6.11 -17.88
CA LEU A 136 11.56 7.04 -18.87
C LEU A 136 11.94 8.48 -18.57
N THR A 137 12.76 8.70 -17.55
CA THR A 137 13.27 10.04 -17.24
C THR A 137 14.60 10.25 -17.97
N THR A 138 14.80 11.46 -18.52
CA THR A 138 16.09 11.86 -19.11
C THR A 138 16.90 12.69 -18.13
N GLU A 139 16.30 13.09 -17.02
CA GLU A 139 16.89 13.91 -15.97
C GLU A 139 16.40 13.39 -14.62
N ASP A 140 16.89 13.99 -13.52
CA ASP A 140 16.46 13.64 -12.17
C ASP A 140 14.95 13.83 -11.99
N ARG A 141 14.33 12.94 -11.25
CA ARG A 141 12.93 13.08 -10.89
C ARG A 141 12.73 14.29 -9.99
N PRO A 142 11.63 15.02 -10.17
CA PRO A 142 11.29 16.10 -9.27
C PRO A 142 11.01 15.63 -7.85
#